data_595e2a3a4c16e560f45a4a0afebac52e
#
_entry.id   595e2a3a4c16e560f45a4a0afebac52e
#
_cell.length_a   1.000
_cell.length_b   1.000
_cell.length_c   1.000
_cell.angle_alpha   90.00
_cell.angle_beta   90.00
_cell.angle_gamma   90.00
#
_symmetry.space_group_name_H-M   'P 1'
#
loop_
_entity.id
_entity.type
_entity.pdbx_description
1 polymer ?
#
loop_
_entity_poly.entity_id
_entity_poly.type
_entity_poly.pdbx_seq_one_letter_code
_entity_poly.pdbx_strand_id
1 'polypeptide(L)'
;VTEGATILEAALQNDIDIPNLCYDKRLSPYGACRLCVVEVEGQKKLLAACSTPVTEGMEVKTETPKLFKARQTVLELLLVHHPLDCPICDKAGECKLQYLAFRYCSTKSRFKGEKKHELVDTGSPIVERNPNRCILCGKCVRVCGELQGVGAINLLGRGFASKISPAFEETLNCEFCGQCIDACPVGALGSKPYKYS
;
A
#
# COMPACT_ATOMS: atom_id res chain seq x y z
N VAL A 1 -20.99 10.45 -12.45
CA VAL A 1 -19.56 10.45 -12.11
C VAL A 1 -18.97 11.82 -12.46
N THR A 2 -18.13 12.37 -11.61
CA THR A 2 -17.48 13.68 -11.83
C THR A 2 -16.52 13.60 -13.03
N GLU A 3 -16.53 14.60 -13.90
CA GLU A 3 -15.59 14.69 -15.02
C GLU A 3 -14.14 14.69 -14.51
N GLY A 4 -13.29 13.91 -15.16
CA GLY A 4 -11.89 13.73 -14.75
C GLY A 4 -11.65 12.73 -13.60
N ALA A 5 -12.70 12.17 -13.00
CA ALA A 5 -12.55 11.14 -11.97
C ALA A 5 -11.90 9.88 -12.56
N THR A 6 -11.15 9.17 -11.71
CA THR A 6 -10.60 7.85 -12.05
C THR A 6 -11.66 6.76 -11.90
N ILE A 7 -11.43 5.60 -12.52
CA ILE A 7 -12.32 4.43 -12.37
C ILE A 7 -12.48 4.05 -10.88
N LEU A 8 -11.42 4.16 -10.07
CA LEU A 8 -11.49 3.86 -8.65
C LEU A 8 -12.36 4.86 -7.89
N GLU A 9 -12.25 6.15 -8.18
CA GLU A 9 -13.08 7.19 -7.57
C GLU A 9 -14.54 7.04 -7.97
N ALA A 10 -14.82 6.75 -9.24
CA ALA A 10 -16.15 6.42 -9.72
C ALA A 10 -16.76 5.20 -9.01
N ALA A 11 -15.97 4.15 -8.81
CA ALA A 11 -16.37 2.96 -8.08
C ALA A 11 -16.71 3.27 -6.62
N LEU A 12 -15.83 4.04 -5.93
CA LEU A 12 -16.05 4.45 -4.54
C LEU A 12 -17.29 5.34 -4.35
N GLN A 13 -17.62 6.19 -5.32
CA GLN A 13 -18.86 7.00 -5.31
C GLN A 13 -20.14 6.16 -5.44
N ASN A 14 -20.02 4.92 -5.92
CA ASN A 14 -21.13 3.98 -6.12
C ASN A 14 -21.02 2.73 -5.21
N ASP A 15 -20.29 2.81 -4.11
CA ASP A 15 -20.10 1.73 -3.14
C ASP A 15 -19.55 0.42 -3.73
N ILE A 16 -18.80 0.51 -4.83
CA ILE A 16 -18.12 -0.61 -5.48
C ILE A 16 -16.70 -0.72 -4.94
N ASP A 17 -16.42 -1.82 -4.21
CA ASP A 17 -15.09 -2.07 -3.66
C ASP A 17 -14.11 -2.56 -4.74
N ILE A 18 -13.09 -1.79 -5.04
CA ILE A 18 -11.94 -2.20 -5.83
C ILE A 18 -10.71 -2.26 -4.92
N PRO A 19 -10.11 -3.46 -4.71
CA PRO A 19 -8.98 -3.65 -3.81
C PRO A 19 -7.80 -2.75 -4.14
N ASN A 20 -7.26 -2.08 -3.11
CA ASN A 20 -6.10 -1.21 -3.28
C ASN A 20 -5.30 -1.10 -1.98
N LEU A 21 -3.99 -0.78 -2.08
CA LEU A 21 -3.10 -0.54 -0.93
C LEU A 21 -2.38 0.81 -1.00
N CYS A 22 -2.13 1.34 -2.20
CA CYS A 22 -1.38 2.59 -2.37
C CYS A 22 -2.24 3.83 -2.64
N TYR A 23 -3.54 3.66 -2.87
CA TYR A 23 -4.45 4.79 -3.07
C TYR A 23 -4.76 5.50 -1.75
N ASP A 24 -4.77 6.83 -1.81
CA ASP A 24 -5.27 7.72 -0.77
C ASP A 24 -5.94 8.91 -1.47
N LYS A 25 -7.19 9.21 -1.10
CA LYS A 25 -7.99 10.25 -1.75
C LYS A 25 -7.40 11.66 -1.65
N ARG A 26 -6.46 11.86 -0.72
CA ARG A 26 -5.78 13.15 -0.49
C ARG A 26 -4.56 13.34 -1.37
N LEU A 27 -4.12 12.28 -2.06
CA LEU A 27 -2.88 12.24 -2.84
C LEU A 27 -3.18 12.08 -4.32
N SER A 28 -2.29 12.57 -5.18
CA SER A 28 -2.37 12.34 -6.62
C SER A 28 -2.32 10.82 -6.95
N PRO A 29 -2.86 10.35 -8.08
CA PRO A 29 -2.79 8.95 -8.49
C PRO A 29 -1.34 8.44 -8.62
N TYR A 30 -1.04 7.25 -8.08
CA TYR A 30 0.34 6.71 -8.05
C TYR A 30 0.49 5.35 -8.76
N GLY A 31 -0.49 4.46 -8.61
CA GLY A 31 -0.52 3.18 -9.33
C GLY A 31 0.53 2.14 -8.91
N ALA A 32 1.16 2.26 -7.73
CA ALA A 32 2.28 1.41 -7.30
C ALA A 32 1.89 -0.04 -7.00
N CYS A 33 0.82 -0.28 -6.22
CA CYS A 33 0.52 -1.60 -5.69
C CYS A 33 -0.10 -2.58 -6.72
N ARG A 34 -0.65 -2.08 -7.81
CA ARG A 34 -1.28 -2.86 -8.91
C ARG A 34 -2.43 -3.80 -8.48
N LEU A 35 -3.03 -3.59 -7.30
CA LEU A 35 -4.18 -4.37 -6.85
C LEU A 35 -5.51 -3.89 -7.42
N CYS A 36 -5.62 -2.59 -7.73
CA CYS A 36 -6.82 -1.98 -8.28
C CYS A 36 -7.04 -2.26 -9.78
N VAL A 37 -6.46 -3.34 -10.29
CA VAL A 37 -6.63 -3.71 -11.71
C VAL A 37 -8.07 -4.07 -12.02
N VAL A 38 -8.54 -3.62 -13.18
CA VAL A 38 -9.87 -3.86 -13.74
C VAL A 38 -9.77 -4.26 -15.21
N GLU A 39 -10.83 -4.91 -15.73
CA GLU A 39 -11.00 -5.12 -17.15
C GLU A 39 -11.92 -4.03 -17.70
N VAL A 40 -11.50 -3.42 -18.79
CA VAL A 40 -12.29 -2.44 -19.54
C VAL A 40 -12.59 -3.03 -20.91
N GLU A 41 -13.84 -2.97 -21.35
CA GLU A 41 -14.25 -3.49 -22.64
C GLU A 41 -13.45 -2.83 -23.77
N GLY A 42 -13.06 -3.61 -24.78
CA GLY A 42 -12.18 -3.15 -25.85
C GLY A 42 -10.69 -3.06 -25.48
N GLN A 43 -10.31 -3.22 -24.20
CA GLN A 43 -8.90 -3.19 -23.78
C GLN A 43 -8.34 -4.59 -23.56
N LYS A 44 -7.20 -4.90 -24.21
CA LYS A 44 -6.52 -6.20 -24.03
C LYS A 44 -5.80 -6.35 -22.70
N LYS A 45 -5.37 -5.23 -22.10
CA LYS A 45 -4.59 -5.18 -20.85
C LYS A 45 -5.47 -4.82 -19.68
N LEU A 46 -5.12 -5.33 -18.48
CA LEU A 46 -5.72 -4.86 -17.24
C LEU A 46 -5.23 -3.43 -16.93
N LEU A 47 -6.17 -2.55 -16.63
CA LEU A 47 -5.89 -1.15 -16.30
C LEU A 47 -5.90 -0.94 -14.79
N ALA A 48 -5.10 0.00 -14.30
CA ALA A 48 -5.10 0.38 -12.89
C ALA A 48 -6.22 1.42 -12.64
N ALA A 49 -7.27 1.03 -11.95
CA ALA A 49 -8.44 1.87 -11.71
C ALA A 49 -8.10 3.21 -11.03
N CYS A 50 -7.08 3.23 -10.15
CA CYS A 50 -6.68 4.44 -9.43
C CYS A 50 -5.99 5.52 -10.28
N SER A 51 -5.59 5.20 -11.52
CA SER A 51 -4.87 6.13 -12.41
C SER A 51 -5.45 6.19 -13.82
N THR A 52 -6.55 5.50 -14.07
CA THR A 52 -7.24 5.51 -15.37
C THR A 52 -8.48 6.38 -15.25
N PRO A 53 -8.56 7.50 -15.99
CA PRO A 53 -9.76 8.33 -15.99
C PRO A 53 -10.94 7.60 -16.64
N VAL A 54 -12.14 7.92 -16.19
CA VAL A 54 -13.37 7.42 -16.81
C VAL A 54 -13.66 8.18 -18.11
N THR A 55 -14.27 7.47 -19.05
CA THR A 55 -14.80 8.07 -20.29
C THR A 55 -16.25 7.65 -20.48
N GLU A 56 -17.01 8.43 -21.22
CA GLU A 56 -18.41 8.12 -21.53
C GLU A 56 -18.52 6.77 -22.27
N GLY A 57 -19.51 5.97 -21.90
CA GLY A 57 -19.73 4.63 -22.46
C GLY A 57 -18.72 3.56 -22.05
N MET A 58 -17.81 3.85 -21.09
CA MET A 58 -16.82 2.88 -20.62
C MET A 58 -17.48 1.77 -19.81
N GLU A 59 -17.33 0.52 -20.24
CA GLU A 59 -17.76 -0.67 -19.51
C GLU A 59 -16.59 -1.26 -18.72
N VAL A 60 -16.74 -1.35 -17.39
CA VAL A 60 -15.68 -1.79 -16.46
C VAL A 60 -16.15 -3.02 -15.67
N LYS A 61 -15.38 -4.10 -15.73
CA LYS A 61 -15.57 -5.30 -14.89
C LYS A 61 -14.59 -5.24 -13.72
N THR A 62 -15.12 -5.30 -12.52
CA THR A 62 -14.34 -5.19 -11.27
C THR A 62 -14.06 -6.54 -10.63
N GLU A 63 -14.84 -7.58 -10.96
CA GLU A 63 -14.72 -8.94 -10.43
C GLU A 63 -14.85 -9.96 -11.57
N THR A 64 -13.72 -10.58 -11.94
CA THR A 64 -13.64 -11.70 -12.90
C THR A 64 -12.61 -12.71 -12.43
N PRO A 65 -12.65 -13.98 -12.90
CA PRO A 65 -11.60 -14.96 -12.56
C PRO A 65 -10.18 -14.50 -12.94
N LYS A 66 -10.05 -13.72 -14.01
CA LYS A 66 -8.77 -13.15 -14.45
C LYS A 66 -8.28 -12.09 -13.48
N LEU A 67 -9.15 -11.20 -13.00
CA LEU A 67 -8.84 -10.19 -11.99
C LEU A 67 -8.49 -10.84 -10.64
N PHE A 68 -9.25 -11.85 -10.23
CA PHE A 68 -8.95 -12.60 -9.02
C PHE A 68 -7.53 -13.18 -9.05
N LYS A 69 -7.17 -13.87 -10.14
CA LYS A 69 -5.83 -14.45 -10.33
C LYS A 69 -4.73 -13.39 -10.36
N ALA A 70 -4.98 -12.24 -10.99
CA ALA A 70 -4.02 -11.13 -11.04
C ALA A 70 -3.77 -10.56 -9.62
N ARG A 71 -4.83 -10.28 -8.86
CA ARG A 71 -4.76 -9.79 -7.48
C ARG A 71 -4.10 -10.79 -6.54
N GLN A 72 -4.45 -12.06 -6.65
CA GLN A 72 -3.80 -13.15 -5.93
C GLN A 72 -2.28 -13.15 -6.18
N THR A 73 -1.87 -13.06 -7.44
CA THR A 73 -0.44 -13.06 -7.81
C THR A 73 0.31 -11.88 -7.17
N VAL A 74 -0.26 -10.67 -7.23
CA VAL A 74 0.34 -9.48 -6.61
C VAL A 74 0.46 -9.64 -5.09
N LEU A 75 -0.60 -10.13 -4.44
CA LEU A 75 -0.58 -10.34 -2.98
C LEU A 75 0.41 -11.41 -2.57
N GLU A 76 0.47 -12.53 -3.28
CA GLU A 76 1.46 -13.57 -3.01
C GLU A 76 2.89 -13.04 -3.13
N LEU A 77 3.19 -12.20 -4.14
CA LEU A 77 4.50 -11.57 -4.30
C LEU A 77 4.82 -10.60 -3.14
N LEU A 78 3.85 -9.82 -2.67
CA LEU A 78 4.03 -8.97 -1.49
C LEU A 78 4.31 -9.80 -0.24
N LEU A 79 3.59 -10.91 -0.06
CA LEU A 79 3.73 -11.81 1.09
C LEU A 79 5.03 -12.62 1.09
N VAL A 80 5.72 -12.78 -0.04
CA VAL A 80 7.05 -13.44 -0.10
C VAL A 80 8.02 -12.80 0.89
N HIS A 81 8.07 -11.47 0.93
CA HIS A 81 9.02 -10.72 1.75
C HIS A 81 8.43 -10.20 3.06
N HIS A 82 7.11 -10.16 3.18
CA HIS A 82 6.42 -9.69 4.38
C HIS A 82 6.55 -10.72 5.51
N PRO A 83 6.96 -10.32 6.74
CA PRO A 83 7.00 -11.22 7.88
C PRO A 83 5.57 -11.56 8.28
N LEU A 84 5.21 -12.83 8.33
CA LEU A 84 3.85 -13.25 8.70
C LEU A 84 3.70 -13.27 10.23
N ASP A 85 4.08 -12.16 10.87
CA ASP A 85 4.13 -11.95 12.32
C ASP A 85 2.88 -11.21 12.86
N CYS A 86 1.72 -11.40 12.21
CA CYS A 86 0.46 -10.75 12.58
C CYS A 86 0.11 -10.83 14.08
N PRO A 87 0.36 -11.93 14.80
CA PRO A 87 0.05 -12.02 16.23
C PRO A 87 0.78 -11.01 17.12
N ILE A 88 1.92 -10.48 16.66
CA ILE A 88 2.72 -9.48 17.38
C ILE A 88 2.78 -8.15 16.62
N CYS A 89 1.96 -7.97 15.61
CA CYS A 89 1.89 -6.75 14.82
C CYS A 89 0.79 -5.84 15.35
N ASP A 90 1.14 -4.63 15.72
CA ASP A 90 0.22 -3.63 16.25
C ASP A 90 -0.93 -3.25 15.27
N LYS A 91 -0.74 -3.54 13.97
CA LYS A 91 -1.76 -3.32 12.93
C LYS A 91 -2.68 -4.53 12.71
N ALA A 92 -2.55 -5.60 13.47
CA ALA A 92 -3.40 -6.79 13.30
C ALA A 92 -4.88 -6.45 13.52
N GLY A 93 -5.76 -7.00 12.67
CA GLY A 93 -7.19 -6.68 12.68
C GLY A 93 -7.58 -5.44 11.85
N GLU A 94 -6.70 -4.45 11.71
CA GLU A 94 -6.92 -3.25 10.90
C GLU A 94 -6.06 -3.21 9.61
N CYS A 95 -5.29 -4.25 9.38
CA CYS A 95 -4.33 -4.32 8.29
C CYS A 95 -5.01 -4.64 6.96
N LYS A 96 -4.97 -3.70 6.01
CA LYS A 96 -5.54 -3.90 4.66
C LYS A 96 -4.86 -5.06 3.91
N LEU A 97 -3.55 -5.27 4.10
CA LEU A 97 -2.85 -6.41 3.48
C LEU A 97 -3.35 -7.74 4.06
N GLN A 98 -3.54 -7.83 5.36
CA GLN A 98 -4.08 -9.02 6.03
C GLN A 98 -5.49 -9.35 5.51
N TYR A 99 -6.39 -8.38 5.45
CA TYR A 99 -7.74 -8.54 4.91
C TYR A 99 -7.72 -9.05 3.46
N LEU A 100 -6.90 -8.43 2.60
CA LEU A 100 -6.80 -8.83 1.20
C LEU A 100 -6.13 -10.21 1.02
N ALA A 101 -5.18 -10.56 1.89
CA ALA A 101 -4.58 -11.88 1.89
C ALA A 101 -5.62 -12.97 2.22
N PHE A 102 -6.48 -12.75 3.21
CA PHE A 102 -7.58 -13.68 3.49
C PHE A 102 -8.59 -13.80 2.35
N ARG A 103 -8.86 -12.70 1.65
CA ARG A 103 -9.83 -12.69 0.53
C ARG A 103 -9.31 -13.40 -0.72
N TYR A 104 -8.02 -13.28 -1.05
CA TYR A 104 -7.47 -13.68 -2.36
C TYR A 104 -6.44 -14.80 -2.30
N CYS A 105 -5.75 -15.00 -1.18
CA CYS A 105 -4.65 -15.95 -1.10
C CYS A 105 -5.07 -17.27 -0.48
N SER A 106 -4.53 -18.37 -1.02
CA SER A 106 -4.60 -19.68 -0.39
C SER A 106 -3.54 -19.81 0.72
N THR A 107 -3.62 -20.89 1.52
CA THR A 107 -2.65 -21.18 2.58
C THR A 107 -1.24 -21.46 2.07
N LYS A 108 -1.08 -21.75 0.76
CA LYS A 108 0.21 -22.04 0.13
C LYS A 108 0.52 -20.99 -0.95
N SER A 109 1.62 -20.25 -0.76
CA SER A 109 2.14 -19.36 -1.81
C SER A 109 2.79 -20.18 -2.93
N ARG A 110 2.58 -19.75 -4.16
CA ARG A 110 3.27 -20.27 -5.36
C ARG A 110 4.72 -19.78 -5.45
N PHE A 111 5.05 -18.71 -4.75
CA PHE A 111 6.36 -18.08 -4.79
C PHE A 111 7.14 -18.35 -3.51
N LYS A 112 8.46 -18.54 -3.67
CA LYS A 112 9.42 -18.68 -2.58
C LYS A 112 10.41 -17.54 -2.63
N GLY A 113 10.88 -17.08 -1.47
CA GLY A 113 11.88 -16.05 -1.35
C GLY A 113 12.25 -15.81 0.11
N GLU A 114 13.31 -15.06 0.32
CA GLU A 114 13.81 -14.74 1.65
C GLU A 114 13.02 -13.58 2.26
N LYS A 115 12.81 -13.60 3.57
CA LYS A 115 12.26 -12.47 4.31
C LYS A 115 13.32 -11.38 4.44
N LYS A 116 12.89 -10.14 4.51
CA LYS A 116 13.79 -9.03 4.87
C LYS A 116 14.18 -9.13 6.34
N HIS A 117 15.40 -8.78 6.65
CA HIS A 117 15.96 -8.74 8.00
C HIS A 117 16.64 -7.39 8.26
N GLU A 118 15.83 -6.34 8.29
CA GLU A 118 16.28 -4.99 8.59
C GLU A 118 16.06 -4.67 10.08
N LEU A 119 16.90 -3.82 10.63
CA LEU A 119 16.72 -3.34 12.01
C LEU A 119 15.46 -2.45 12.10
N VAL A 120 14.72 -2.65 13.17
CA VAL A 120 13.57 -1.78 13.50
C VAL A 120 14.11 -0.47 14.03
N ASP A 121 13.72 0.63 13.40
CA ASP A 121 14.10 1.96 13.84
C ASP A 121 13.17 2.46 14.94
N THR A 122 13.71 2.59 16.14
CA THR A 122 13.05 3.08 17.34
C THR A 122 13.64 4.40 17.84
N GLY A 123 14.51 5.06 17.06
CA GLY A 123 15.21 6.27 17.46
C GLY A 123 14.31 7.50 17.60
N SER A 124 13.23 7.59 16.81
CA SER A 124 12.25 8.66 16.94
C SER A 124 11.45 8.55 18.26
N PRO A 125 11.10 9.66 18.91
CA PRO A 125 10.30 9.63 20.14
C PRO A 125 8.84 9.15 19.92
N ILE A 126 8.29 9.36 18.74
CA ILE A 126 6.88 9.08 18.43
C ILE A 126 6.72 7.94 17.44
N VAL A 127 7.53 7.89 16.39
CA VAL A 127 7.34 6.99 15.25
C VAL A 127 8.27 5.77 15.37
N GLU A 128 7.71 4.59 15.45
CA GLU A 128 8.44 3.34 15.21
C GLU A 128 8.36 2.97 13.73
N ARG A 129 9.48 2.57 13.15
CA ARG A 129 9.57 2.19 11.74
C ARG A 129 10.13 0.78 11.61
N ASN A 130 9.30 -0.15 11.12
CA ASN A 130 9.69 -1.53 10.85
C ASN A 130 9.77 -1.77 9.32
N PRO A 131 10.97 -1.70 8.72
CA PRO A 131 11.16 -1.89 7.28
C PRO A 131 10.74 -3.27 6.79
N ASN A 132 10.79 -4.29 7.65
CA ASN A 132 10.43 -5.67 7.28
C ASN A 132 8.95 -5.81 6.91
N ARG A 133 8.08 -5.02 7.55
CA ARG A 133 6.64 -4.99 7.26
C ARG A 133 6.26 -4.06 6.11
N CYS A 134 7.22 -3.30 5.56
CA CYS A 134 6.96 -2.32 4.51
C CYS A 134 6.70 -3.00 3.16
N ILE A 135 5.58 -2.63 2.52
CA ILE A 135 5.19 -3.09 1.18
C ILE A 135 5.54 -2.09 0.07
N LEU A 136 6.31 -1.08 0.37
CA LEU A 136 6.78 -0.04 -0.56
C LEU A 136 5.64 0.67 -1.33
N CYS A 137 4.48 0.86 -0.70
CA CYS A 137 3.33 1.51 -1.34
C CYS A 137 3.51 3.02 -1.55
N GLY A 138 4.50 3.65 -0.92
CA GLY A 138 4.84 5.06 -1.08
C GLY A 138 3.90 6.06 -0.39
N LYS A 139 2.81 5.63 0.27
CA LYS A 139 1.84 6.55 0.88
C LYS A 139 2.49 7.47 1.92
N CYS A 140 3.30 6.92 2.82
CA CYS A 140 3.95 7.70 3.88
C CYS A 140 4.90 8.77 3.33
N VAL A 141 5.67 8.45 2.30
CA VAL A 141 6.55 9.43 1.62
C VAL A 141 5.72 10.56 1.04
N ARG A 142 4.63 10.20 0.38
CA ARG A 142 3.79 11.16 -0.33
C ARG A 142 2.96 12.03 0.61
N VAL A 143 2.40 11.49 1.69
CA VAL A 143 1.72 12.34 2.69
C VAL A 143 2.70 13.29 3.37
N CYS A 144 3.94 12.85 3.61
CA CYS A 144 4.98 13.69 4.18
C CYS A 144 5.40 14.82 3.24
N GLY A 145 5.55 14.53 1.95
CA GLY A 145 5.95 15.52 0.96
C GLY A 145 4.80 16.36 0.41
N GLU A 146 3.68 15.72 -0.01
CA GLU A 146 2.58 16.41 -0.71
C GLU A 146 1.62 17.14 0.23
N LEU A 147 1.34 16.59 1.42
CA LEU A 147 0.38 17.18 2.37
C LEU A 147 1.08 17.99 3.48
N GLN A 148 2.14 17.44 4.04
CA GLN A 148 2.85 18.06 5.17
C GLN A 148 3.97 19.01 4.72
N GLY A 149 4.52 18.80 3.50
CA GLY A 149 5.59 19.62 2.94
C GLY A 149 6.98 19.39 3.58
N VAL A 150 7.12 18.44 4.51
CA VAL A 150 8.37 18.22 5.27
C VAL A 150 9.36 17.34 4.52
N GLY A 151 8.89 16.26 3.86
CA GLY A 151 9.75 15.35 3.09
C GLY A 151 10.78 14.59 3.93
N ALA A 152 10.51 14.34 5.22
CA ALA A 152 11.46 13.73 6.15
C ALA A 152 11.78 12.26 5.85
N ILE A 153 10.95 11.58 5.06
CA ILE A 153 11.16 10.18 4.65
C ILE A 153 11.02 10.05 3.13
N ASN A 154 11.85 9.20 2.54
CA ASN A 154 11.90 8.97 1.10
C ASN A 154 12.09 7.49 0.76
N LEU A 155 11.90 7.15 -0.52
CA LEU A 155 12.25 5.84 -1.05
C LEU A 155 13.76 5.85 -1.38
N LEU A 156 14.51 5.00 -0.69
CA LEU A 156 15.95 4.81 -0.91
C LEU A 156 16.23 3.46 -1.56
N GLY A 157 17.36 3.37 -2.27
CA GLY A 157 17.81 2.13 -2.91
C GLY A 157 17.05 1.78 -4.19
N ARG A 158 17.33 0.59 -4.72
CA ARG A 158 16.72 0.05 -5.95
C ARG A 158 16.39 -1.43 -5.79
N GLY A 159 15.36 -1.91 -6.50
CA GLY A 159 14.97 -3.31 -6.53
C GLY A 159 14.71 -3.87 -5.13
N PHE A 160 15.28 -5.02 -4.81
CA PHE A 160 15.09 -5.68 -3.53
C PHE A 160 15.61 -4.86 -2.33
N ALA A 161 16.69 -4.08 -2.53
CA ALA A 161 17.26 -3.20 -1.50
C ALA A 161 16.44 -1.91 -1.28
N SER A 162 15.31 -1.72 -1.98
CA SER A 162 14.48 -0.55 -1.77
C SER A 162 13.87 -0.54 -0.38
N LYS A 163 13.93 0.62 0.28
CA LYS A 163 13.34 0.85 1.60
C LYS A 163 12.84 2.29 1.77
N ILE A 164 11.90 2.49 2.66
CA ILE A 164 11.47 3.82 3.09
C ILE A 164 12.31 4.22 4.28
N SER A 165 13.02 5.34 4.17
CA SER A 165 13.96 5.79 5.21
C SER A 165 14.12 7.32 5.17
N PRO A 166 14.55 7.95 6.28
CA PRO A 166 15.16 9.27 6.26
C PRO A 166 16.44 9.28 5.41
N ALA A 167 16.90 10.47 5.02
CA ALA A 167 18.18 10.65 4.34
C ALA A 167 19.31 10.02 5.16
N PHE A 168 20.27 9.41 4.47
CA PHE A 168 21.44 8.75 5.05
C PHE A 168 21.14 7.66 6.08
N GLU A 169 19.88 7.20 6.17
CA GLU A 169 19.42 6.19 7.13
C GLU A 169 19.57 6.63 8.60
N GLU A 170 19.59 7.91 8.84
CA GLU A 170 19.66 8.48 10.18
C GLU A 170 18.32 8.33 10.94
N THR A 171 18.32 8.71 12.21
CA THR A 171 17.09 8.79 13.00
C THR A 171 16.10 9.77 12.38
N LEU A 172 14.81 9.40 12.37
CA LEU A 172 13.75 10.22 11.81
C LEU A 172 13.65 11.55 12.57
N ASN A 173 14.04 12.62 11.91
CA ASN A 173 13.89 14.00 12.39
C ASN A 173 12.79 14.68 11.55
N CYS A 174 11.65 14.95 12.18
CA CYS A 174 10.45 15.47 11.52
C CYS A 174 9.54 16.19 12.53
N GLU A 175 8.41 16.71 12.05
CA GLU A 175 7.39 17.42 12.84
C GLU A 175 6.49 16.50 13.69
N PHE A 176 6.69 15.19 13.66
CA PHE A 176 5.93 14.18 14.42
C PHE A 176 4.39 14.28 14.25
N CYS A 177 3.91 14.72 13.10
CA CYS A 177 2.49 14.96 12.82
C CYS A 177 1.62 13.69 12.73
N GLY A 178 2.22 12.47 12.67
CA GLY A 178 1.52 11.19 12.63
C GLY A 178 0.91 10.80 11.26
N GLN A 179 0.87 11.68 10.26
CA GLN A 179 0.25 11.42 8.97
C GLN A 179 0.79 10.18 8.25
N CYS A 180 2.07 9.88 8.40
CA CYS A 180 2.70 8.69 7.80
C CYS A 180 2.23 7.39 8.49
N ILE A 181 1.94 7.42 9.79
CA ILE A 181 1.39 6.29 10.57
C ILE A 181 -0.05 6.02 10.10
N ASP A 182 -0.89 7.06 10.08
CA ASP A 182 -2.28 6.98 9.63
C ASP A 182 -2.39 6.45 8.19
N ALA A 183 -1.57 6.98 7.29
CA ALA A 183 -1.58 6.56 5.89
C ALA A 183 -1.04 5.14 5.66
N CYS A 184 -0.28 4.55 6.59
CA CYS A 184 0.34 3.24 6.40
C CYS A 184 -0.72 2.12 6.39
N PRO A 185 -0.86 1.36 5.28
CA PRO A 185 -1.87 0.30 5.18
C PRO A 185 -1.48 -0.99 5.92
N VAL A 186 -0.28 -1.04 6.50
CA VAL A 186 0.32 -2.19 7.20
C VAL A 186 1.04 -1.73 8.46
N GLY A 187 1.59 -2.65 9.26
CA GLY A 187 2.32 -2.32 10.48
C GLY A 187 3.78 -1.92 10.29
N ALA A 188 4.11 -1.22 9.19
CA ALA A 188 5.48 -0.75 8.94
C ALA A 188 5.80 0.57 9.64
N LEU A 189 4.80 1.38 9.93
CA LEU A 189 4.90 2.60 10.72
C LEU A 189 3.89 2.51 11.86
N GLY A 190 4.33 2.72 13.06
CA GLY A 190 3.53 2.66 14.27
C GLY A 190 3.79 3.85 15.20
N SER A 191 2.85 4.10 16.09
CA SER A 191 2.99 5.08 17.17
C SER A 191 3.60 4.38 18.38
N LYS A 192 4.78 4.81 18.83
CA LYS A 192 5.41 4.25 20.05
C LYS A 192 4.54 4.43 21.29
N PRO A 193 3.93 5.62 21.54
CA PRO A 193 3.05 5.79 22.69
C PRO A 193 1.79 4.94 22.67
N TYR A 194 1.31 4.56 21.48
CA TYR A 194 0.08 3.78 21.30
C TYR A 194 0.32 2.27 21.15
N LYS A 195 1.57 1.85 21.09
CA LYS A 195 1.91 0.45 20.83
C LYS A 195 1.41 -0.47 21.94
N TYR A 196 0.61 -1.46 21.58
CA TYR A 196 -0.02 -2.43 22.49
C TYR A 196 -0.96 -1.80 23.54
N SER A 197 -1.59 -0.67 23.23
CA SER A 197 -2.59 -0.01 24.07
C SER A 197 -3.98 -0.63 23.91
#